data_44d6a00d236d63471436e9734188b3fc
#
_entry.id   44d6a00d236d63471436e9734188b3fc
#
_cell.length_a   1.000
_cell.length_b   1.000
_cell.length_c   1.000
_cell.angle_alpha   90.00
_cell.angle_beta   90.00
_cell.angle_gamma   90.00
#
_symmetry.space_group_name_H-M   'P 1'
#
loop_
_entity.id
_entity.type
_entity.pdbx_description
1 polymer ?
#
loop_
_entity_poly.entity_id
_entity_poly.type
_entity_poly.pdbx_seq_one_letter_code
_entity_poly.pdbx_strand_id
1 'polypeptide(L)'
;MAEARRTRLRIATVTAALTAAGGLLLATAAPASAEVKSTCGTYICVATAYQGRDYVQDVTVTTRDGLPGTLRAFVGDYRGSKANVSRWRFVVNRDIRAYPRLAVCGGLDRGGRVIENHCVMIP
;
A
#
# COMPACT_ATOMS: atom_id res chain seq x y z
N MET A 1 -46.43 -4.61 -35.44
CA MET A 1 -46.28 -4.32 -34.99
C MET A 1 -45.85 -4.17 -34.03
N ALA A 2 -45.72 -3.87 -33.83
CA ALA A 2 -45.35 -3.68 -32.96
C ALA A 2 -45.18 -4.04 -32.06
N GLU A 3 -45.11 -4.21 -31.77
CA GLU A 3 -45.01 -4.50 -30.92
C GLU A 3 -44.29 -5.08 -30.38
N ALA A 4 -44.10 -5.34 -30.63
CA ALA A 4 -43.43 -5.92 -30.14
C ALA A 4 -42.51 -5.54 -29.78
N ARG A 5 -42.55 -4.96 -30.28
CA ARG A 5 -41.80 -4.58 -29.84
C ARG A 5 -41.65 -4.26 -28.71
N ARG A 6 -42.10 -4.21 -28.57
CA ARG A 6 -42.02 -3.92 -27.54
C ARG A 6 -41.56 -4.61 -26.65
N THR A 7 -41.46 -4.89 -26.55
CA THR A 7 -41.05 -5.51 -25.65
C THR A 7 -39.90 -5.66 -25.33
N ARG A 8 -39.62 -5.34 -25.91
CA ARG A 8 -38.61 -5.44 -25.55
C ARG A 8 -38.02 -4.82 -24.70
N LEU A 9 -38.26 -4.42 -24.58
CA LEU A 9 -37.77 -3.91 -23.74
C LEU A 9 -37.51 -4.11 -22.74
N ARG A 10 -37.83 -4.30 -22.84
CA ARG A 10 -37.73 -4.39 -21.86
C ARG A 10 -36.94 -5.01 -21.23
N ILE A 11 -36.69 -5.15 -21.44
CA ILE A 11 -36.01 -5.60 -20.84
C ILE A 11 -35.13 -5.28 -20.39
N ALA A 12 -35.06 -4.84 -20.74
CA ALA A 12 -34.36 -4.50 -20.31
C ALA A 12 -34.02 -4.21 -19.29
N THR A 13 -34.20 -4.12 -19.29
CA THR A 13 -34.06 -3.80 -18.38
C THR A 13 -33.71 -4.28 -17.45
N VAL A 14 -33.66 -4.59 -17.46
CA VAL A 14 -33.51 -4.98 -16.52
C VAL A 14 -32.60 -5.32 -16.12
N THR A 15 -32.34 -5.34 -16.37
CA THR A 15 -31.64 -5.63 -15.93
C THR A 15 -30.87 -5.19 -15.35
N ALA A 16 -30.85 -4.77 -15.49
CA ALA A 16 -30.30 -4.34 -14.99
C ALA A 16 -30.04 -4.30 -13.95
N ALA A 17 -30.26 -4.34 -13.86
CA ALA A 17 -30.19 -4.33 -12.91
C ALA A 17 -29.66 -4.96 -12.22
N LEU A 18 -29.41 -5.30 -12.30
CA LEU A 18 -29.05 -5.83 -11.64
C LEU A 18 -28.21 -5.86 -11.26
N THR A 19 -27.89 -5.68 -11.55
CA THR A 19 -27.28 -5.68 -11.21
C THR A 19 -26.85 -5.34 -10.50
N ALA A 20 -26.77 -4.95 -10.61
CA ALA A 20 -26.47 -4.64 -9.93
C ALA A 20 -26.37 -4.98 -9.05
N ALA A 21 -26.54 -5.10 -8.94
CA ALA A 21 -26.51 -5.51 -8.08
C ALA A 21 -25.75 -6.18 -7.77
N GLY A 22 -25.58 -6.54 -7.86
CA GLY A 22 -24.92 -7.27 -7.49
C GLY A 22 -23.91 -6.90 -7.15
N GLY A 23 -23.42 -6.66 -7.47
CA GLY A 23 -22.45 -6.48 -7.15
C GLY A 23 -22.23 -5.98 -6.16
N LEU A 24 -22.44 -5.76 -5.98
CA LEU A 24 -22.22 -5.47 -5.15
C LEU A 24 -21.95 -5.85 -4.22
N LEU A 25 -22.08 -6.08 -4.11
CA LEU A 25 -21.92 -6.49 -3.20
C LEU A 25 -20.92 -6.95 -2.89
N LEU A 26 -20.53 -7.18 -3.23
CA LEU A 26 -19.65 -7.58 -3.01
C LEU A 26 -18.76 -6.95 -2.49
N ALA A 27 -18.69 -6.43 -2.95
CA ALA A 27 -17.84 -5.58 -2.55
C ALA A 27 -17.76 -5.49 -1.18
N THR A 28 -18.60 -5.73 -0.84
CA THR A 28 -18.64 -5.68 0.33
C THR A 28 -17.72 -6.36 1.06
N ALA A 29 -17.23 -7.19 0.55
CA ALA A 29 -16.30 -7.86 1.22
C ALA A 29 -15.10 -7.08 1.23
N ALA A 30 -15.18 -5.94 1.47
CA ALA A 30 -14.00 -5.23 1.57
C ALA A 30 -13.20 -5.91 2.57
N PRO A 31 -12.03 -6.31 2.28
CA PRO A 31 -11.17 -6.87 3.22
C PRO A 31 -10.91 -5.83 4.27
N ALA A 32 -10.55 -6.24 5.39
CA ALA A 32 -10.11 -5.33 6.38
C ALA A 32 -9.10 -4.45 5.72
N SER A 33 -9.38 -3.20 5.67
CA SER A 33 -8.50 -2.34 4.95
C SER A 33 -7.21 -2.17 5.68
N ALA A 34 -6.15 -2.15 4.96
CA ALA A 34 -4.86 -1.82 5.50
C ALA A 34 -4.86 -0.36 5.92
N GLU A 35 -4.21 -0.08 6.99
CA GLU A 35 -3.96 1.29 7.40
C GLU A 35 -2.64 1.71 6.81
N VAL A 36 -2.49 3.00 6.57
CA VAL A 36 -1.23 3.54 6.07
C VAL A 36 -0.76 4.59 7.05
N LYS A 37 0.50 4.49 7.40
CA LYS A 37 1.13 5.48 8.27
C LYS A 37 2.42 5.92 7.61
N SER A 38 2.69 7.21 7.66
CA SER A 38 3.90 7.72 7.04
C SER A 38 4.49 8.83 7.88
N THR A 39 5.78 9.03 7.72
CA THR A 39 6.49 10.11 8.39
C THR A 39 7.69 10.47 7.53
N CYS A 40 8.14 11.70 7.64
CA CYS A 40 9.28 12.18 6.88
C CYS A 40 10.37 12.68 7.79
N GLY A 41 11.59 12.36 7.43
CA GLY A 41 12.77 12.95 8.02
C GLY A 41 13.20 14.13 7.16
N THR A 42 14.49 14.43 7.21
CA THR A 42 15.04 15.53 6.43
C THR A 42 15.12 15.16 4.95
N TYR A 43 15.54 13.95 4.65
CA TYR A 43 15.85 13.54 3.27
C TYR A 43 14.89 12.51 2.69
N ILE A 44 14.23 11.74 3.53
CA ILE A 44 13.34 10.69 3.05
C ILE A 44 12.01 10.70 3.80
N CYS A 45 11.02 10.12 3.14
CA CYS A 45 9.74 9.79 3.76
C CYS A 45 9.59 8.28 3.75
N VAL A 46 9.03 7.73 4.81
CA VAL A 46 8.77 6.30 4.93
C VAL A 46 7.29 6.12 5.17
N ALA A 47 6.67 5.30 4.36
CA ALA A 47 5.27 4.98 4.49
C ALA A 47 5.13 3.46 4.59
N THR A 48 4.21 3.00 5.40
CA THR A 48 3.96 1.58 5.53
C THR A 48 2.47 1.32 5.52
N ALA A 49 2.07 0.27 4.81
CA ALA A 49 0.72 -0.23 4.86
C ALA A 49 0.74 -1.45 5.77
N TYR A 50 -0.15 -1.48 6.74
CA TYR A 50 -0.16 -2.52 7.75
C TYR A 50 -1.57 -2.84 8.20
N GLN A 51 -1.73 -3.98 8.86
CA GLN A 51 -3.02 -4.38 9.41
C GLN A 51 -2.80 -4.82 10.86
N GLY A 52 -3.59 -4.25 11.74
CA GLY A 52 -3.47 -4.56 13.16
C GLY A 52 -2.13 -4.13 13.70
N ARG A 53 -1.53 -4.97 14.50
CA ARG A 53 -0.28 -4.61 15.18
C ARG A 53 0.93 -5.33 14.63
N ASP A 54 0.70 -6.41 13.91
CA ASP A 54 1.79 -7.29 13.53
C ASP A 54 1.98 -7.46 12.03
N TYR A 55 0.95 -7.29 11.24
CA TYR A 55 1.06 -7.60 9.82
C TYR A 55 1.49 -6.37 9.03
N VAL A 56 2.60 -6.48 8.32
CA VAL A 56 3.11 -5.42 7.46
C VAL A 56 2.96 -5.86 6.02
N GLN A 57 2.28 -5.03 5.25
CA GLN A 57 2.05 -5.29 3.84
C GLN A 57 3.23 -4.83 3.00
N ASP A 58 3.64 -3.60 3.19
CA ASP A 58 4.78 -3.06 2.45
C ASP A 58 5.36 -1.82 3.13
N VAL A 59 6.51 -1.43 2.63
CA VAL A 59 7.19 -0.20 3.05
C VAL A 59 7.56 0.54 1.79
N THR A 60 7.23 1.82 1.71
CA THR A 60 7.64 2.66 0.61
C THR A 60 8.58 3.74 1.13
N VAL A 61 9.74 3.83 0.51
CA VAL A 61 10.73 4.86 0.86
C VAL A 61 10.85 5.79 -0.33
N THR A 62 10.80 7.09 -0.07
CA THR A 62 10.84 8.10 -1.12
C THR A 62 11.81 9.19 -0.71
N THR A 63 12.65 9.64 -1.64
CA THR A 63 13.52 10.78 -1.36
C THR A 63 12.71 12.06 -1.47
N ARG A 64 12.98 13.01 -0.59
CA ARG A 64 12.25 14.27 -0.59
C ARG A 64 12.71 15.23 -1.69
N ASP A 65 13.95 15.08 -2.11
CA ASP A 65 14.50 15.94 -3.16
C ASP A 65 14.26 15.37 -4.56
N GLY A 66 13.68 14.18 -4.67
CA GLY A 66 13.41 13.57 -5.96
C GLY A 66 14.63 12.99 -6.65
N LEU A 67 15.79 13.05 -6.03
CA LEU A 67 17.01 12.54 -6.64
C LEU A 67 17.25 11.10 -6.21
N PRO A 68 17.86 10.29 -7.07
CA PRO A 68 18.04 8.89 -6.76
C PRO A 68 19.15 8.63 -5.76
N GLY A 69 19.11 7.47 -5.19
CA GLY A 69 20.13 6.96 -4.30
C GLY A 69 19.83 5.50 -4.06
N THR A 70 20.53 4.88 -3.14
CA THR A 70 20.20 3.53 -2.71
C THR A 70 19.22 3.64 -1.56
N LEU A 71 18.02 3.13 -1.76
CA LEU A 71 16.99 3.12 -0.74
C LEU A 71 16.99 1.77 -0.05
N ARG A 72 16.90 1.81 1.27
CA ARG A 72 16.86 0.61 2.09
C ARG A 72 15.54 0.59 2.86
N ALA A 73 15.07 -0.60 3.16
CA ALA A 73 13.90 -0.78 3.99
C ALA A 73 14.18 -1.94 4.95
N PHE A 74 13.74 -1.80 6.18
CA PHE A 74 13.89 -2.88 7.13
C PHE A 74 12.75 -2.87 8.13
N VAL A 75 12.21 -4.06 8.34
CA VAL A 75 11.09 -4.31 9.22
C VAL A 75 11.39 -5.61 9.93
N GLY A 76 11.67 -5.56 11.21
CA GLY A 76 12.08 -6.76 11.93
C GLY A 76 13.33 -7.34 11.27
N ASP A 77 13.24 -8.59 10.90
CA ASP A 77 14.36 -9.26 10.24
C ASP A 77 14.32 -9.15 8.72
N TYR A 78 13.28 -8.53 8.18
CA TYR A 78 13.16 -8.40 6.74
C TYR A 78 13.85 -7.13 6.27
N ARG A 79 14.74 -7.27 5.33
CA ARG A 79 15.56 -6.16 4.83
C ARG A 79 15.66 -6.23 3.33
N GLY A 80 15.76 -5.09 2.71
CA GLY A 80 15.99 -5.01 1.28
C GLY A 80 16.57 -3.67 0.93
N SER A 81 17.05 -3.57 -0.30
CA SER A 81 17.57 -2.32 -0.82
C SER A 81 17.41 -2.29 -2.32
N LYS A 82 17.38 -1.09 -2.86
CA LYS A 82 17.30 -0.87 -4.31
C LYS A 82 18.17 0.31 -4.65
N ALA A 83 19.09 0.10 -5.57
CA ALA A 83 20.02 1.14 -5.96
C ALA A 83 19.44 2.03 -7.05
N ASN A 84 19.87 3.28 -7.05
CA ASN A 84 19.59 4.22 -8.12
C ASN A 84 18.11 4.46 -8.36
N VAL A 85 17.38 4.69 -7.28
CA VAL A 85 15.95 5.01 -7.34
C VAL A 85 15.65 6.15 -6.38
N SER A 86 14.59 6.91 -6.69
CA SER A 86 14.13 7.95 -5.79
C SER A 86 12.88 7.54 -5.03
N ARG A 87 12.31 6.39 -5.39
CA ARG A 87 11.16 5.82 -4.71
C ARG A 87 11.21 4.31 -4.88
N TRP A 88 10.92 3.60 -3.80
CA TRP A 88 10.96 2.15 -3.85
C TRP A 88 9.96 1.58 -2.87
N ARG A 89 9.19 0.60 -3.33
CA ARG A 89 8.22 -0.10 -2.52
C ARG A 89 8.75 -1.50 -2.25
N PHE A 90 8.96 -1.80 -0.98
CA PHE A 90 9.44 -3.08 -0.51
C PHE A 90 8.25 -3.89 0.00
N VAL A 91 7.92 -4.97 -0.69
CA VAL A 91 6.76 -5.79 -0.34
C VAL A 91 7.17 -6.78 0.72
N VAL A 92 6.45 -6.81 1.81
CA VAL A 92 6.73 -7.68 2.96
C VAL A 92 5.68 -8.77 3.08
N ASN A 93 4.42 -8.40 3.20
CA ASN A 93 3.28 -9.31 3.31
C ASN A 93 3.49 -10.40 4.36
N ARG A 94 3.86 -10.01 5.58
CA ARG A 94 4.15 -10.95 6.64
C ARG A 94 3.75 -10.42 7.99
N ASP A 95 3.50 -11.36 8.90
CA ASP A 95 3.36 -11.03 10.30
C ASP A 95 4.74 -10.81 10.86
N ILE A 96 4.97 -9.63 11.40
CA ILE A 96 6.24 -9.27 12.01
C ILE A 96 5.97 -9.01 13.47
N ARG A 97 6.50 -9.84 14.30
CA ARG A 97 6.26 -9.65 15.73
C ARG A 97 7.28 -8.71 16.30
N ALA A 98 6.80 -7.75 17.01
CA ALA A 98 7.66 -6.82 17.71
C ALA A 98 6.91 -6.32 18.92
N TYR A 99 7.63 -6.14 20.00
CA TYR A 99 7.01 -5.74 21.24
C TYR A 99 7.90 -4.71 21.90
N PRO A 100 7.34 -3.64 22.39
CA PRO A 100 5.91 -3.31 22.44
C PRO A 100 5.39 -2.63 21.18
N ARG A 101 6.26 -2.21 20.29
CA ARG A 101 5.87 -1.50 19.09
C ARG A 101 6.77 -1.95 17.94
N LEU A 102 6.24 -1.86 16.75
CA LEU A 102 6.97 -2.27 15.57
C LEU A 102 7.51 -1.03 14.86
N ALA A 103 8.81 -1.02 14.63
CA ALA A 103 9.45 0.05 13.87
C ALA A 103 9.59 -0.40 12.43
N VAL A 104 9.10 0.43 11.50
CA VAL A 104 9.24 0.22 10.08
C VAL A 104 10.14 1.31 9.57
N CYS A 105 11.27 0.93 9.04
CA CYS A 105 12.33 1.90 8.77
C CYS A 105 12.73 1.92 7.30
N GLY A 106 13.17 3.08 6.87
CA GLY A 106 13.79 3.26 5.58
C GLY A 106 15.13 3.95 5.73
N GLY A 107 15.92 3.87 4.71
CA GLY A 107 17.21 4.52 4.69
C GLY A 107 17.60 5.00 3.30
N LEU A 108 18.49 5.95 3.26
CA LEU A 108 19.01 6.49 2.02
C LEU A 108 20.53 6.53 2.11
N ASP A 109 21.17 5.97 1.09
CA ASP A 109 22.63 6.06 0.94
C ASP A 109 22.93 6.75 -0.38
N ARG A 110 23.94 7.57 -0.38
CA ARG A 110 24.45 8.20 -1.60
C ARG A 110 25.97 8.26 -1.50
N GLY A 111 26.62 7.91 -2.60
CA GLY A 111 28.07 7.98 -2.64
C GLY A 111 28.73 7.10 -1.60
N GLY A 112 28.12 5.96 -1.29
CA GLY A 112 28.68 5.04 -0.31
C GLY A 112 28.51 5.48 1.13
N ARG A 113 27.71 6.50 1.38
CA ARG A 113 27.52 7.03 2.73
C ARG A 113 26.05 6.97 3.10
N VAL A 114 25.80 6.68 4.36
CA VAL A 114 24.43 6.73 4.89
C VAL A 114 24.04 8.20 5.06
N ILE A 115 23.00 8.59 4.36
CA ILE A 115 22.50 9.97 4.45
C ILE A 115 21.49 10.09 5.58
N GLU A 116 20.54 9.12 5.62
CA GLU A 116 19.51 9.17 6.66
C GLU A 116 18.91 7.79 6.87
N ASN A 117 18.56 7.49 8.11
CA ASN A 117 17.67 6.39 8.46
C ASN A 117 16.49 7.01 9.17
N HIS A 118 15.29 6.57 8.84
CA HIS A 118 14.09 7.13 9.43
C HIS A 118 13.06 6.03 9.62
N CYS A 119 12.36 6.06 10.74
CA CYS A 119 11.41 5.01 11.08
C CYS A 119 10.03 5.58 11.38
N VAL A 120 9.02 4.79 11.08
CA VAL A 120 7.67 5.07 11.49
C VAL A 120 7.27 3.95 12.45
N MET A 121 6.62 4.32 13.53
CA MET A 121 6.24 3.35 14.56
C MET A 121 4.80 2.95 14.39
N ILE A 122 4.55 1.66 14.35
CA ILE A 122 3.20 1.12 14.32
C ILE A 122 2.81 0.79 15.74
N PRO A 123 1.61 1.18 16.15
CA PRO A 123 1.15 0.95 17.51
C PRO A 123 0.94 -0.52 17.85
#